data_0fae9f1ed90f325a25b760ca0d85550c
#
_entry.id   0fae9f1ed90f325a25b760ca0d85550c
#
_cell.length_a   1.000
_cell.length_b   1.000
_cell.length_c   1.000
_cell.angle_alpha   90.00
_cell.angle_beta   90.00
_cell.angle_gamma   90.00
#
_symmetry.space_group_name_H-M   'P 1'
#
loop_
_entity.id
_entity.type
_entity.pdbx_description
1 polymer ?
#
loop_
_entity_poly.entity_id
_entity_poly.type
_entity_poly.pdbx_seq_one_letter_code
_entity_poly.pdbx_strand_id
1 'polypeptide(L)'
;MKPLSLFSDRATDYVKYRPSYPAAAINTILERLGDPSQLTAADVGAGTGIASRMLAERGVRVTAIEPNASMRQAADPHPLVDFFDATAEATNLPEASVDVLTSFQAFHWFNPIPTLSEFRRILKPSGRLALVWNDRAADDQFSIDFNRLILKAGSNIGRTGKARGAVDLILSSSPHFVNIRCHTFTHRRELDLFGTISYALSKSFAPREGSAHQQLISDLKELHARSCNERGFVTLVYCTTVYLADPQLHDSSRFSKPLESPFLSRWRRLY
;
A
#
# COMPACT_ATOMS: atom_id res chain seq x y z
N MET A 1 -7.83 -15.87 -10.48
CA MET A 1 -8.78 -15.20 -9.56
C MET A 1 -8.59 -13.71 -9.73
N LYS A 2 -9.66 -12.94 -9.96
CA LYS A 2 -9.53 -11.47 -10.09
C LYS A 2 -9.19 -10.86 -8.72
N PRO A 3 -8.21 -9.92 -8.61
CA PRO A 3 -7.79 -9.32 -7.32
C PRO A 3 -8.94 -8.74 -6.50
N LEU A 4 -9.96 -8.19 -7.16
CA LEU A 4 -11.11 -7.53 -6.56
C LEU A 4 -11.95 -8.42 -5.63
N SER A 5 -12.04 -9.74 -5.90
CA SER A 5 -12.85 -10.66 -5.09
C SER A 5 -12.16 -11.12 -3.78
N LEU A 6 -10.84 -10.95 -3.67
CA LEU A 6 -10.07 -11.41 -2.50
C LEU A 6 -10.31 -10.58 -1.23
N PHE A 7 -10.78 -9.34 -1.38
CA PHE A 7 -10.90 -8.37 -0.29
C PHE A 7 -12.35 -8.14 0.17
N SER A 8 -13.36 -8.49 -0.64
CA SER A 8 -14.77 -8.18 -0.36
C SER A 8 -15.28 -8.76 0.96
N ASP A 9 -14.89 -10.00 1.29
CA ASP A 9 -15.40 -10.71 2.45
C ASP A 9 -14.66 -10.39 3.76
N ARG A 10 -13.64 -9.54 3.72
CA ARG A 10 -12.75 -9.20 4.86
C ARG A 10 -12.67 -7.71 5.14
N ALA A 11 -13.52 -6.91 4.51
CA ALA A 11 -13.44 -5.46 4.61
C ALA A 11 -13.52 -4.97 6.07
N THR A 12 -14.42 -5.54 6.89
CA THR A 12 -14.59 -5.18 8.31
C THR A 12 -13.38 -5.53 9.17
N ASP A 13 -12.85 -6.76 9.03
CA ASP A 13 -11.64 -7.20 9.75
C ASP A 13 -10.40 -6.44 9.27
N TYR A 14 -10.39 -6.06 7.98
CA TYR A 14 -9.33 -5.26 7.39
C TYR A 14 -9.21 -3.89 8.07
N VAL A 15 -10.32 -3.19 8.29
CA VAL A 15 -10.33 -1.88 8.97
C VAL A 15 -9.75 -1.99 10.38
N LYS A 16 -10.20 -2.97 11.16
CA LYS A 16 -9.90 -3.07 12.58
C LYS A 16 -8.46 -3.51 12.88
N TYR A 17 -7.88 -4.39 12.04
CA TYR A 17 -6.62 -5.07 12.36
C TYR A 17 -5.45 -4.70 11.44
N ARG A 18 -5.68 -3.95 10.34
CA ARG A 18 -4.58 -3.47 9.51
C ARG A 18 -3.77 -2.39 10.23
N PRO A 19 -2.43 -2.43 10.13
CA PRO A 19 -1.59 -1.38 10.70
C PRO A 19 -1.82 -0.07 9.93
N SER A 20 -1.86 1.03 10.66
CA SER A 20 -1.68 2.36 10.10
C SER A 20 -0.23 2.56 9.62
N TYR A 21 0.07 3.73 9.14
CA TYR A 21 1.42 4.10 8.73
C TYR A 21 2.06 5.05 9.76
N PRO A 22 3.41 5.10 9.87
CA PRO A 22 4.06 6.05 10.77
C PRO A 22 3.69 7.49 10.38
N ALA A 23 3.41 8.33 11.35
CA ALA A 23 3.15 9.76 11.13
C ALA A 23 4.28 10.44 10.34
N ALA A 24 5.54 10.06 10.62
CA ALA A 24 6.71 10.54 9.90
C ALA A 24 6.68 10.22 8.40
N ALA A 25 6.17 9.03 8.00
CA ALA A 25 6.04 8.66 6.59
C ALA A 25 5.04 9.58 5.87
N ILE A 26 3.87 9.87 6.49
CA ILE A 26 2.89 10.79 5.91
C ILE A 26 3.44 12.23 5.86
N ASN A 27 4.14 12.67 6.92
CA ASN A 27 4.76 13.99 6.93
C ASN A 27 5.81 14.15 5.82
N THR A 28 6.63 13.11 5.58
CA THR A 28 7.62 13.10 4.48
C THR A 28 6.96 13.19 3.09
N ILE A 29 5.79 12.56 2.91
CA ILE A 29 5.02 12.68 1.67
C ILE A 29 4.59 14.13 1.42
N LEU A 30 4.19 14.85 2.47
CA LEU A 30 3.68 16.23 2.37
C LEU A 30 4.78 17.31 2.49
N GLU A 31 6.00 16.93 2.86
CA GLU A 31 7.09 17.87 3.11
C GLU A 31 7.37 18.78 1.89
N ARG A 32 7.44 20.10 2.12
CA ARG A 32 7.72 21.14 1.09
C ARG A 32 6.67 21.28 -0.03
N LEU A 33 5.45 20.77 0.17
CA LEU A 33 4.35 20.98 -0.77
C LEU A 33 3.47 22.19 -0.41
N GLY A 34 3.77 22.87 0.68
CA GLY A 34 3.00 24.03 1.18
C GLY A 34 2.04 23.66 2.30
N ASP A 35 1.02 24.48 2.50
CA ASP A 35 0.00 24.26 3.52
C ASP A 35 -0.89 23.06 3.14
N PRO A 36 -0.95 21.99 3.96
CA PRO A 36 -1.77 20.82 3.67
C PRO A 36 -3.26 21.13 3.43
N SER A 37 -3.81 22.17 4.03
CA SER A 37 -5.20 22.58 3.86
C SER A 37 -5.51 23.12 2.44
N GLN A 38 -4.49 23.46 1.68
CA GLN A 38 -4.58 23.92 0.29
C GLN A 38 -4.28 22.80 -0.70
N LEU A 39 -3.83 21.62 -0.23
CA LEU A 39 -3.46 20.49 -1.07
C LEU A 39 -4.67 19.61 -1.40
N THR A 40 -4.64 19.09 -2.63
CA THR A 40 -5.51 18.01 -3.09
C THR A 40 -4.69 16.75 -3.33
N ALA A 41 -5.19 15.62 -2.88
CA ALA A 41 -4.55 14.32 -3.09
C ALA A 41 -5.47 13.35 -3.81
N ALA A 42 -4.88 12.45 -4.62
CA ALA A 42 -5.51 11.20 -5.04
C ALA A 42 -4.81 10.05 -4.33
N ASP A 43 -5.56 9.22 -3.60
CA ASP A 43 -5.07 7.97 -3.02
C ASP A 43 -5.61 6.80 -3.83
N VAL A 44 -4.74 6.13 -4.60
CA VAL A 44 -5.14 5.15 -5.62
C VAL A 44 -4.93 3.72 -5.14
N GLY A 45 -6.00 2.92 -5.19
CA GLY A 45 -6.11 1.64 -4.51
C GLY A 45 -6.29 1.84 -3.00
N ALA A 46 -7.14 2.79 -2.65
CA ALA A 46 -7.31 3.29 -1.28
C ALA A 46 -7.83 2.23 -0.28
N GLY A 47 -8.45 1.16 -0.78
CA GLY A 47 -9.06 0.13 0.06
C GLY A 47 -10.14 0.72 0.95
N THR A 48 -9.99 0.57 2.27
CA THR A 48 -10.88 1.15 3.28
C THR A 48 -10.47 2.57 3.73
N GLY A 49 -9.56 3.23 3.00
CA GLY A 49 -9.18 4.61 3.21
C GLY A 49 -8.32 4.89 4.44
N ILE A 50 -7.57 3.91 4.96
CA ILE A 50 -6.69 4.12 6.13
C ILE A 50 -5.69 5.26 5.85
N ALA A 51 -4.99 5.21 4.71
CA ALA A 51 -4.02 6.22 4.34
C ALA A 51 -4.69 7.53 3.91
N SER A 52 -5.83 7.45 3.21
CA SER A 52 -6.64 8.61 2.83
C SER A 52 -7.02 9.44 4.06
N ARG A 53 -7.51 8.80 5.15
CA ARG A 53 -7.81 9.49 6.41
C ARG A 53 -6.58 10.10 7.05
N MET A 54 -5.45 9.42 7.04
CA MET A 54 -4.20 9.96 7.61
C MET A 54 -3.69 11.21 6.87
N LEU A 55 -3.92 11.32 5.57
CA LEU A 55 -3.67 12.54 4.80
C LEU A 55 -4.70 13.63 5.17
N ALA A 56 -5.96 13.26 5.26
CA ALA A 56 -7.07 14.15 5.60
C ALA A 56 -6.97 14.72 7.03
N GLU A 57 -6.49 13.94 8.01
CA GLU A 57 -6.18 14.39 9.38
C GLU A 57 -5.13 15.50 9.42
N ARG A 58 -4.36 15.70 8.36
CA ARG A 58 -3.41 16.80 8.17
C ARG A 58 -4.00 17.99 7.43
N GLY A 59 -5.28 17.90 7.05
CA GLY A 59 -5.99 18.95 6.33
C GLY A 59 -6.06 18.76 4.81
N VAL A 60 -5.42 17.73 4.25
CA VAL A 60 -5.43 17.47 2.80
C VAL A 60 -6.81 16.98 2.34
N ARG A 61 -7.36 17.55 1.27
CA ARG A 61 -8.56 17.03 0.61
C ARG A 61 -8.19 15.83 -0.26
N VAL A 62 -8.81 14.67 -0.01
CA VAL A 62 -8.43 13.40 -0.63
C VAL A 62 -9.56 12.83 -1.48
N THR A 63 -9.24 12.53 -2.73
CA THR A 63 -10.04 11.66 -3.59
C THR A 63 -9.49 10.24 -3.50
N ALA A 64 -10.24 9.34 -2.87
CA ALA A 64 -9.87 7.95 -2.67
C ALA A 64 -10.40 7.10 -3.84
N ILE A 65 -9.51 6.57 -4.68
CA ILE A 65 -9.84 5.75 -5.84
C ILE A 65 -9.78 4.27 -5.44
N GLU A 66 -10.92 3.59 -5.47
CA GLU A 66 -11.02 2.17 -5.10
C GLU A 66 -12.15 1.50 -5.89
N PRO A 67 -11.85 0.52 -6.77
CA PRO A 67 -12.87 -0.14 -7.58
C PRO A 67 -13.74 -1.14 -6.79
N ASN A 68 -13.28 -1.62 -5.62
CA ASN A 68 -14.03 -2.59 -4.83
C ASN A 68 -15.09 -1.92 -3.95
N ALA A 69 -16.37 -2.10 -4.29
CA ALA A 69 -17.50 -1.52 -3.56
C ALA A 69 -17.54 -1.92 -2.08
N SER A 70 -17.20 -3.18 -1.74
CA SER A 70 -17.19 -3.65 -0.34
C SER A 70 -16.11 -2.94 0.49
N MET A 71 -14.96 -2.61 -0.13
CA MET A 71 -13.91 -1.84 0.54
C MET A 71 -14.34 -0.39 0.78
N ARG A 72 -14.99 0.25 -0.22
CA ARG A 72 -15.51 1.60 -0.07
C ARG A 72 -16.60 1.68 1.01
N GLN A 73 -17.51 0.69 1.05
CA GLN A 73 -18.58 0.62 2.04
C GLN A 73 -18.09 0.37 3.48
N ALA A 74 -16.96 -0.31 3.63
CA ALA A 74 -16.34 -0.56 4.93
C ALA A 74 -15.41 0.57 5.40
N ALA A 75 -15.29 1.65 4.62
CA ALA A 75 -14.47 2.79 4.99
C ALA A 75 -15.13 3.61 6.10
N ASP A 76 -14.34 4.01 7.11
CA ASP A 76 -14.80 5.00 8.08
C ASP A 76 -14.89 6.38 7.39
N PRO A 77 -16.00 7.10 7.50
CA PRO A 77 -16.17 8.39 6.84
C PRO A 77 -15.25 9.46 7.43
N HIS A 78 -14.80 10.37 6.56
CA HIS A 78 -14.05 11.56 6.95
C HIS A 78 -14.45 12.74 6.06
N PRO A 79 -14.69 13.96 6.60
CA PRO A 79 -15.24 15.10 5.84
C PRO A 79 -14.34 15.57 4.67
N LEU A 80 -13.07 15.23 4.67
CA LEU A 80 -12.10 15.57 3.60
C LEU A 80 -11.75 14.37 2.70
N VAL A 81 -12.49 13.25 2.77
CA VAL A 81 -12.24 12.06 1.96
C VAL A 81 -13.48 11.69 1.17
N ASP A 82 -13.38 11.76 -0.15
CA ASP A 82 -14.41 11.34 -1.08
C ASP A 82 -13.97 10.07 -1.83
N PHE A 83 -14.80 9.02 -1.84
CA PHE A 83 -14.51 7.77 -2.54
C PHE A 83 -15.09 7.75 -3.95
N PHE A 84 -14.28 7.28 -4.92
CA PHE A 84 -14.67 7.11 -6.32
C PHE A 84 -14.45 5.68 -6.81
N ASP A 85 -15.41 5.20 -7.61
CA ASP A 85 -15.31 3.92 -8.30
C ASP A 85 -14.53 4.10 -9.61
N ALA A 86 -13.22 3.87 -9.53
CA ALA A 86 -12.34 3.93 -10.70
C ALA A 86 -11.12 3.03 -10.49
N THR A 87 -10.35 2.78 -11.56
CA THR A 87 -9.12 2.01 -11.52
C THR A 87 -7.87 2.91 -11.55
N ALA A 88 -6.71 2.34 -11.27
CA ALA A 88 -5.45 3.07 -11.32
C ALA A 88 -5.06 3.50 -12.75
N GLU A 89 -5.50 2.73 -13.74
CA GLU A 89 -5.26 2.98 -15.17
C GLU A 89 -6.20 4.03 -15.79
N ALA A 90 -7.34 4.31 -15.10
CA ALA A 90 -8.36 5.25 -15.53
C ALA A 90 -9.08 5.82 -14.29
N THR A 91 -8.47 6.84 -13.69
CA THR A 91 -8.96 7.46 -12.44
C THR A 91 -10.19 8.33 -12.65
N ASN A 92 -10.44 8.76 -13.88
CA ASN A 92 -11.48 9.73 -14.27
C ASN A 92 -11.29 11.14 -13.66
N LEU A 93 -10.13 11.41 -13.07
CA LEU A 93 -9.79 12.75 -12.57
C LEU A 93 -9.31 13.67 -13.71
N PRO A 94 -9.52 14.99 -13.60
CA PRO A 94 -9.00 15.96 -14.56
C PRO A 94 -7.46 15.92 -14.66
N GLU A 95 -6.93 16.33 -15.79
CA GLU A 95 -5.50 16.56 -15.96
C GLU A 95 -4.98 17.62 -14.97
N ALA A 96 -3.76 17.43 -14.45
CA ALA A 96 -3.08 18.35 -13.53
C ALA A 96 -3.97 18.84 -12.37
N SER A 97 -4.78 17.95 -11.78
CA SER A 97 -5.77 18.29 -10.76
C SER A 97 -5.32 18.03 -9.33
N VAL A 98 -4.29 17.20 -9.11
CA VAL A 98 -3.85 16.85 -7.76
C VAL A 98 -2.41 17.26 -7.47
N ASP A 99 -2.17 17.69 -6.22
CA ASP A 99 -0.83 18.07 -5.74
C ASP A 99 -0.04 16.85 -5.27
N VAL A 100 -0.75 15.85 -4.74
CA VAL A 100 -0.17 14.62 -4.20
C VAL A 100 -0.91 13.42 -4.79
N LEU A 101 -0.17 12.47 -5.31
CA LEU A 101 -0.71 11.18 -5.69
C LEU A 101 -0.07 10.10 -4.84
N THR A 102 -0.89 9.32 -4.15
CA THR A 102 -0.43 8.24 -3.27
C THR A 102 -0.97 6.89 -3.71
N SER A 103 -0.21 5.84 -3.43
CA SER A 103 -0.68 4.46 -3.50
C SER A 103 -0.04 3.65 -2.37
N PHE A 104 -0.86 3.22 -1.42
CA PHE A 104 -0.42 2.48 -0.24
C PHE A 104 -0.74 1.00 -0.39
N GLN A 105 0.27 0.15 -0.41
CA GLN A 105 0.14 -1.32 -0.52
C GLN A 105 -0.66 -1.79 -1.75
N ALA A 106 -0.78 -0.98 -2.81
CA ALA A 106 -1.65 -1.29 -3.93
C ALA A 106 -0.96 -1.35 -5.30
N PHE A 107 0.08 -0.57 -5.53
CA PHE A 107 0.72 -0.43 -6.85
C PHE A 107 1.12 -1.77 -7.51
N HIS A 108 1.45 -2.79 -6.73
CA HIS A 108 1.78 -4.13 -7.25
C HIS A 108 0.58 -4.89 -7.85
N TRP A 109 -0.64 -4.37 -7.73
CA TRP A 109 -1.84 -4.90 -8.39
C TRP A 109 -2.13 -4.27 -9.74
N PHE A 110 -1.47 -3.15 -10.06
CA PHE A 110 -1.73 -2.33 -11.23
C PHE A 110 -0.89 -2.77 -12.43
N ASN A 111 -1.36 -2.41 -13.64
CA ASN A 111 -0.50 -2.46 -14.82
C ASN A 111 0.40 -1.21 -14.83
N PRO A 112 1.71 -1.32 -14.61
CA PRO A 112 2.56 -0.16 -14.31
C PRO A 112 2.61 0.87 -15.45
N ILE A 113 2.55 0.44 -16.73
CA ILE A 113 2.69 1.38 -17.86
C ILE A 113 1.50 2.32 -17.96
N PRO A 114 0.25 1.85 -18.17
CA PRO A 114 -0.89 2.76 -18.23
C PRO A 114 -1.12 3.48 -16.91
N THR A 115 -0.83 2.85 -15.77
CA THR A 115 -0.94 3.47 -14.44
C THR A 115 -0.01 4.67 -14.30
N LEU A 116 1.28 4.55 -14.63
CA LEU A 116 2.21 5.67 -14.51
C LEU A 116 1.91 6.80 -15.49
N SER A 117 1.38 6.49 -16.67
CA SER A 117 0.89 7.49 -17.61
C SER A 117 -0.31 8.26 -17.04
N GLU A 118 -1.29 7.55 -16.47
CA GLU A 118 -2.45 8.16 -15.82
C GLU A 118 -2.06 8.98 -14.59
N PHE A 119 -1.17 8.46 -13.75
CA PHE A 119 -0.64 9.18 -12.60
C PHE A 119 0.05 10.49 -13.00
N ARG A 120 0.85 10.45 -14.07
CA ARG A 120 1.48 11.66 -14.62
C ARG A 120 0.45 12.65 -15.15
N ARG A 121 -0.61 12.16 -15.80
CA ARG A 121 -1.67 13.00 -16.38
C ARG A 121 -2.40 13.81 -15.30
N ILE A 122 -2.81 13.16 -14.21
CA ILE A 122 -3.59 13.82 -13.15
C ILE A 122 -2.76 14.66 -12.19
N LEU A 123 -1.45 14.38 -12.10
CA LEU A 123 -0.55 15.07 -11.17
C LEU A 123 -0.13 16.44 -11.74
N LYS A 124 -0.25 17.49 -10.92
CA LYS A 124 0.22 18.84 -11.26
C LYS A 124 1.72 18.83 -11.55
N PRO A 125 2.25 19.75 -12.36
CA PRO A 125 3.69 19.85 -12.66
C PRO A 125 4.58 19.96 -11.42
N SER A 126 4.11 20.62 -10.37
CA SER A 126 4.80 20.76 -9.07
C SER A 126 4.40 19.71 -8.05
N GLY A 127 3.59 18.73 -8.46
CA GLY A 127 3.06 17.71 -7.55
C GLY A 127 4.07 16.61 -7.22
N ARG A 128 3.62 15.60 -6.48
CA ARG A 128 4.45 14.49 -6.00
C ARG A 128 3.73 13.17 -6.08
N LEU A 129 4.41 12.15 -6.61
CA LEU A 129 4.02 10.75 -6.50
C LEU A 129 4.64 10.14 -5.23
N ALA A 130 3.84 9.40 -4.46
CA ALA A 130 4.30 8.59 -3.33
C ALA A 130 3.77 7.15 -3.43
N LEU A 131 4.67 6.18 -3.57
CA LEU A 131 4.35 4.76 -3.51
C LEU A 131 4.84 4.20 -2.18
N VAL A 132 3.95 3.55 -1.41
CA VAL A 132 4.22 3.19 -0.02
C VAL A 132 3.97 1.72 0.25
N TRP A 133 4.92 1.07 0.89
CA TRP A 133 4.79 -0.30 1.41
C TRP A 133 5.08 -0.37 2.89
N ASN A 134 4.33 -1.21 3.55
CA ASN A 134 4.45 -1.54 4.97
C ASN A 134 4.81 -3.02 5.08
N ASP A 135 6.09 -3.32 5.22
CA ASP A 135 6.56 -4.69 5.37
C ASP A 135 6.95 -4.97 6.83
N ARG A 136 7.08 -6.23 7.18
CA ARG A 136 7.64 -6.61 8.48
C ARG A 136 9.14 -6.45 8.45
N ALA A 137 9.69 -6.03 9.58
CA ALA A 137 11.14 -5.97 9.74
C ALA A 137 11.77 -7.36 9.55
N ALA A 138 12.86 -7.41 8.84
CA ALA A 138 13.58 -8.65 8.55
C ALA A 138 14.56 -9.07 9.65
N ASP A 139 14.76 -8.23 10.65
CA ASP A 139 15.67 -8.38 11.78
C ASP A 139 14.98 -8.61 13.14
N ASP A 140 13.64 -8.65 13.16
CA ASP A 140 12.84 -8.93 14.36
C ASP A 140 12.34 -10.37 14.37
N GLN A 141 12.80 -11.17 15.34
CA GLN A 141 12.54 -12.62 15.37
C GLN A 141 11.05 -12.95 15.44
N PHE A 142 10.25 -12.25 16.27
CA PHE A 142 8.82 -12.48 16.35
C PHE A 142 8.14 -12.17 15.01
N SER A 143 8.48 -11.04 14.39
CA SER A 143 7.91 -10.65 13.09
C SER A 143 8.28 -11.64 11.98
N ILE A 144 9.48 -12.22 11.99
CA ILE A 144 9.93 -13.26 11.07
C ILE A 144 9.09 -14.53 11.25
N ASP A 145 9.00 -15.03 12.49
CA ASP A 145 8.28 -16.28 12.79
C ASP A 145 6.78 -16.13 12.53
N PHE A 146 6.18 -15.02 12.92
CA PHE A 146 4.79 -14.70 12.63
C PHE A 146 4.51 -14.68 11.12
N ASN A 147 5.39 -14.07 10.33
CA ASN A 147 5.25 -14.06 8.87
C ASN A 147 5.38 -15.47 8.28
N ARG A 148 6.33 -16.25 8.77
CA ARG A 148 6.55 -17.65 8.34
C ARG A 148 5.32 -18.51 8.57
N LEU A 149 4.66 -18.40 9.73
CA LEU A 149 3.45 -19.17 10.05
C LEU A 149 2.30 -18.83 9.09
N ILE A 150 2.06 -17.54 8.84
CA ILE A 150 0.98 -17.12 7.94
C ILE A 150 1.26 -17.57 6.49
N LEU A 151 2.50 -17.44 6.02
CA LEU A 151 2.88 -17.90 4.68
C LEU A 151 2.77 -19.42 4.52
N LYS A 152 3.17 -20.18 5.56
CA LYS A 152 3.04 -21.66 5.59
C LYS A 152 1.59 -22.10 5.52
N ALA A 153 0.69 -21.41 6.22
CA ALA A 153 -0.74 -21.74 6.25
C ALA A 153 -1.49 -21.34 4.97
N GLY A 154 -0.99 -20.34 4.24
CA GLY A 154 -1.62 -19.81 3.03
C GLY A 154 -1.22 -20.57 1.76
N SER A 155 -2.17 -20.72 0.83
CA SER A 155 -1.98 -21.47 -0.44
C SER A 155 -1.22 -20.71 -1.53
N ASN A 156 -0.77 -19.46 -1.29
CA ASN A 156 -0.11 -18.61 -2.28
C ASN A 156 1.23 -18.03 -1.75
N ILE A 157 2.23 -18.87 -1.69
CA ILE A 157 3.59 -18.49 -1.32
C ILE A 157 4.26 -17.88 -2.57
N GLY A 158 4.52 -16.60 -2.60
CA GLY A 158 5.47 -16.05 -3.57
C GLY A 158 5.25 -14.68 -4.19
N ARG A 159 4.19 -13.95 -3.89
CA ARG A 159 3.89 -12.72 -4.66
C ARG A 159 4.29 -11.37 -4.01
N THR A 160 4.46 -11.29 -2.70
CA THR A 160 4.61 -9.99 -2.01
C THR A 160 6.05 -9.48 -1.88
N GLY A 161 7.06 -10.35 -1.86
CA GLY A 161 8.46 -9.92 -1.67
C GLY A 161 9.20 -9.50 -2.96
N LYS A 162 8.78 -10.01 -4.12
CA LYS A 162 9.45 -9.75 -5.40
C LYS A 162 9.10 -8.41 -6.04
N ALA A 163 7.92 -7.87 -5.74
CA ALA A 163 7.45 -6.60 -6.28
C ALA A 163 8.28 -5.38 -5.84
N ARG A 164 8.84 -5.45 -4.65
CA ARG A 164 9.56 -4.36 -3.99
C ARG A 164 10.88 -3.99 -4.68
N GLY A 165 11.69 -4.98 -5.06
CA GLY A 165 12.96 -4.74 -5.77
C GLY A 165 12.78 -4.21 -7.21
N ALA A 166 11.53 -4.21 -7.71
CA ALA A 166 11.21 -3.73 -9.04
C ALA A 166 10.72 -2.27 -9.07
N VAL A 167 10.30 -1.69 -7.93
CA VAL A 167 9.72 -0.33 -7.91
C VAL A 167 10.73 0.73 -8.31
N ASP A 168 11.94 0.70 -7.74
CA ASP A 168 13.01 1.61 -8.13
C ASP A 168 13.28 1.55 -9.63
N LEU A 169 13.30 0.33 -10.15
CA LEU A 169 13.59 0.08 -11.55
C LEU A 169 12.42 0.50 -12.46
N ILE A 170 11.16 0.30 -12.03
CA ILE A 170 9.96 0.73 -12.75
C ILE A 170 9.92 2.26 -12.82
N LEU A 171 10.10 2.93 -11.69
CA LEU A 171 10.08 4.40 -11.64
C LEU A 171 11.25 5.00 -12.42
N SER A 172 12.48 4.48 -12.27
CA SER A 172 13.67 5.00 -12.97
C SER A 172 13.65 4.71 -14.48
N SER A 173 12.92 3.68 -14.91
CA SER A 173 12.72 3.38 -16.33
C SER A 173 11.50 4.10 -16.92
N SER A 174 10.69 4.77 -16.11
CA SER A 174 9.51 5.50 -16.57
C SER A 174 9.92 6.86 -17.14
N PRO A 175 9.39 7.25 -18.32
CA PRO A 175 9.62 8.58 -18.85
C PRO A 175 8.80 9.67 -18.14
N HIS A 176 7.94 9.26 -17.19
CA HIS A 176 6.94 10.12 -16.57
C HIS A 176 7.42 10.74 -15.26
N PHE A 177 8.42 10.14 -14.61
CA PHE A 177 8.86 10.52 -13.26
C PHE A 177 10.37 10.62 -13.16
N VAL A 178 10.83 11.55 -12.31
CA VAL A 178 12.25 11.83 -12.04
C VAL A 178 12.48 12.03 -10.55
N ASN A 179 13.73 12.27 -10.15
CA ASN A 179 14.12 12.59 -8.77
C ASN A 179 13.58 11.58 -7.76
N ILE A 180 13.76 10.28 -8.05
CA ILE A 180 13.27 9.20 -7.20
C ILE A 180 14.05 9.19 -5.89
N ARG A 181 13.33 9.24 -4.78
CA ARG A 181 13.86 9.21 -3.40
C ARG A 181 13.19 8.09 -2.63
N CYS A 182 13.96 7.40 -1.81
CA CYS A 182 13.46 6.32 -0.96
C CYS A 182 13.71 6.67 0.51
N HIS A 183 12.65 6.60 1.32
CA HIS A 183 12.69 6.80 2.76
C HIS A 183 12.16 5.57 3.47
N THR A 184 12.74 5.24 4.62
CA THR A 184 12.36 4.07 5.39
C THR A 184 12.09 4.46 6.84
N PHE A 185 10.97 3.97 7.38
CA PHE A 185 10.52 4.26 8.73
C PHE A 185 10.21 2.96 9.45
N THR A 186 10.80 2.75 10.61
CA THR A 186 10.47 1.64 11.49
C THR A 186 9.36 2.05 12.44
N HIS A 187 8.32 1.22 12.58
CA HIS A 187 7.35 1.40 13.64
C HIS A 187 6.96 0.07 14.29
N ARG A 188 6.50 0.15 15.53
CA ARG A 188 6.17 -1.00 16.36
C ARG A 188 4.70 -0.99 16.71
N ARG A 189 4.10 -2.19 16.75
CA ARG A 189 2.73 -2.39 17.17
C ARG A 189 2.68 -3.49 18.22
N GLU A 190 2.18 -3.16 19.42
CA GLU A 190 1.88 -4.17 20.43
C GLU A 190 0.56 -4.87 20.11
N LEU A 191 0.54 -6.18 20.25
CA LEU A 191 -0.64 -7.02 20.06
C LEU A 191 -0.74 -8.00 21.24
N ASP A 192 -1.94 -8.10 21.80
CA ASP A 192 -2.31 -9.21 22.66
C ASP A 192 -2.55 -10.49 21.83
N LEU A 193 -2.89 -11.58 22.46
CA LEU A 193 -3.15 -12.85 21.77
C LEU A 193 -4.28 -12.72 20.75
N PHE A 194 -5.37 -12.03 21.12
CA PHE A 194 -6.53 -11.85 20.24
C PHE A 194 -6.17 -11.02 19.01
N GLY A 195 -5.48 -9.90 19.22
CA GLY A 195 -4.97 -9.04 18.14
C GLY A 195 -3.99 -9.77 17.21
N THR A 196 -3.13 -10.63 17.76
CA THR A 196 -2.17 -11.46 17.01
C THR A 196 -2.91 -12.41 16.05
N ILE A 197 -3.91 -13.16 16.55
CA ILE A 197 -4.70 -14.09 15.76
C ILE A 197 -5.54 -13.34 14.72
N SER A 198 -6.27 -12.30 15.14
CA SER A 198 -7.15 -11.52 14.27
C SER A 198 -6.38 -10.85 13.14
N TYR A 199 -5.19 -10.30 13.45
CA TYR A 199 -4.33 -9.72 12.42
C TYR A 199 -3.81 -10.77 11.42
N ALA A 200 -3.45 -11.98 11.87
CA ALA A 200 -3.06 -13.07 10.98
C ALA A 200 -4.21 -13.46 10.04
N LEU A 201 -5.42 -13.62 10.58
CA LEU A 201 -6.61 -14.01 9.83
C LEU A 201 -7.14 -12.92 8.89
N SER A 202 -6.81 -11.64 9.13
CA SER A 202 -7.14 -10.53 8.21
C SER A 202 -6.38 -10.57 6.88
N LYS A 203 -5.36 -11.42 6.73
CA LYS A 203 -4.61 -11.56 5.47
C LYS A 203 -5.45 -12.28 4.42
N SER A 204 -5.44 -11.76 3.17
CA SER A 204 -6.25 -12.28 2.06
C SER A 204 -6.00 -13.76 1.75
N PHE A 205 -4.81 -14.27 2.05
CA PHE A 205 -4.37 -15.64 1.79
C PHE A 205 -4.41 -16.57 3.04
N ALA A 206 -4.78 -16.05 4.21
CA ALA A 206 -4.92 -16.90 5.41
C ALA A 206 -6.13 -17.84 5.28
N PRO A 207 -6.02 -19.12 5.72
CA PRO A 207 -7.12 -20.07 5.66
C PRO A 207 -8.27 -19.63 6.58
N ARG A 208 -9.52 -19.83 6.14
CA ARG A 208 -10.73 -19.40 6.86
C ARG A 208 -11.30 -20.47 7.75
N GLU A 209 -11.12 -21.74 7.36
CA GLU A 209 -11.72 -22.92 7.99
C GLU A 209 -10.87 -24.17 7.74
N GLY A 210 -11.26 -25.26 8.34
CA GLY A 210 -10.60 -26.56 8.19
C GLY A 210 -9.34 -26.72 9.05
N SER A 211 -8.61 -27.81 8.83
CA SER A 211 -7.42 -28.17 9.61
C SER A 211 -6.29 -27.13 9.52
N ALA A 212 -6.08 -26.52 8.36
CA ALA A 212 -5.06 -25.49 8.17
C ALA A 212 -5.35 -24.21 9.00
N HIS A 213 -6.63 -23.83 9.13
CA HIS A 213 -7.05 -22.72 9.98
C HIS A 213 -6.81 -23.03 11.47
N GLN A 214 -7.22 -24.23 11.92
CA GLN A 214 -7.02 -24.66 13.30
C GLN A 214 -5.53 -24.74 13.66
N GLN A 215 -4.71 -25.29 12.76
CA GLN A 215 -3.28 -25.37 12.94
C GLN A 215 -2.63 -23.98 13.02
N LEU A 216 -3.03 -23.04 12.15
CA LEU A 216 -2.52 -21.66 12.20
C LEU A 216 -2.84 -21.00 13.55
N ILE A 217 -4.06 -21.16 14.07
CA ILE A 217 -4.44 -20.61 15.38
C ILE A 217 -3.59 -21.24 16.48
N SER A 218 -3.37 -22.56 16.47
CA SER A 218 -2.54 -23.25 17.44
C SER A 218 -1.09 -22.76 17.42
N ASP A 219 -0.49 -22.69 16.23
CA ASP A 219 0.88 -22.22 16.04
C ASP A 219 1.05 -20.76 16.48
N LEU A 220 0.04 -19.88 16.22
CA LEU A 220 0.04 -18.49 16.67
C LEU A 220 -0.08 -18.35 18.20
N LYS A 221 -0.87 -19.20 18.87
CA LYS A 221 -0.97 -19.24 20.33
C LYS A 221 0.38 -19.60 20.95
N GLU A 222 1.04 -20.63 20.40
CA GLU A 222 2.36 -21.06 20.85
C GLU A 222 3.42 -19.98 20.63
N LEU A 223 3.45 -19.38 19.44
CA LEU A 223 4.36 -18.28 19.14
C LEU A 223 4.15 -17.08 20.08
N HIS A 224 2.88 -16.71 20.32
CA HIS A 224 2.55 -15.63 21.23
C HIS A 224 3.00 -15.91 22.66
N ALA A 225 2.70 -17.12 23.20
CA ALA A 225 3.03 -17.50 24.56
C ALA A 225 4.54 -17.47 24.86
N ARG A 226 5.38 -17.87 23.88
CA ARG A 226 6.85 -17.85 24.05
C ARG A 226 7.50 -16.49 23.79
N SER A 227 6.75 -15.54 23.22
CA SER A 227 7.31 -14.24 22.77
C SER A 227 6.71 -13.04 23.48
N CYS A 228 5.59 -13.19 24.21
CA CYS A 228 4.95 -12.08 24.90
C CYS A 228 5.77 -11.61 26.10
N ASN A 229 5.66 -10.32 26.37
CA ASN A 229 6.21 -9.70 27.60
C ASN A 229 5.33 -10.01 28.82
N GLU A 230 5.74 -9.56 30.00
CA GLU A 230 5.02 -9.76 31.26
C GLU A 230 3.58 -9.24 31.26
N ARG A 231 3.26 -8.28 30.38
CA ARG A 231 1.91 -7.75 30.21
C ARG A 231 1.05 -8.57 29.21
N GLY A 232 1.58 -9.65 28.63
CA GLY A 232 0.90 -10.48 27.67
C GLY A 232 0.84 -9.89 26.24
N PHE A 233 1.76 -8.99 25.87
CA PHE A 233 1.84 -8.40 24.55
C PHE A 233 3.08 -8.85 23.81
N VAL A 234 2.91 -9.05 22.49
CA VAL A 234 4.01 -9.21 21.54
C VAL A 234 4.17 -7.93 20.70
N THR A 235 5.36 -7.67 20.21
CA THR A 235 5.63 -6.52 19.35
C THR A 235 5.85 -6.97 17.92
N LEU A 236 5.02 -6.48 17.00
CA LEU A 236 5.27 -6.57 15.55
C LEU A 236 6.03 -5.33 15.10
N VAL A 237 7.17 -5.55 14.47
CA VAL A 237 8.00 -4.49 13.92
C VAL A 237 7.77 -4.38 12.41
N TYR A 238 7.49 -3.18 11.95
CA TYR A 238 7.27 -2.85 10.54
C TYR A 238 8.36 -1.94 10.01
N CYS A 239 8.66 -2.13 8.75
CA CYS A 239 9.49 -1.25 7.94
C CYS A 239 8.59 -0.63 6.85
N THR A 240 8.23 0.63 7.02
CA THR A 240 7.49 1.39 6.02
C THR A 240 8.46 2.02 5.04
N THR A 241 8.36 1.68 3.77
CA THR A 241 9.16 2.28 2.70
C THR A 241 8.29 3.22 1.89
N VAL A 242 8.76 4.44 1.69
CA VAL A 242 8.12 5.50 0.90
C VAL A 242 9.03 5.83 -0.27
N TYR A 243 8.57 5.57 -1.49
CA TYR A 243 9.20 6.03 -2.72
C TYR A 243 8.51 7.31 -3.14
N LEU A 244 9.28 8.40 -3.22
CA LEU A 244 8.82 9.69 -3.74
C LEU A 244 9.41 9.90 -5.13
N ALA A 245 8.60 10.45 -6.03
CA ALA A 245 9.07 10.85 -7.36
C ALA A 245 8.39 12.16 -7.78
N ASP A 246 9.09 12.98 -8.53
CA ASP A 246 8.57 14.22 -9.07
C ASP A 246 8.13 13.98 -10.54
N PRO A 247 7.04 14.61 -11.01
CA PRO A 247 6.61 14.46 -12.40
C PRO A 247 7.66 15.03 -13.36
N GLN A 248 7.98 14.27 -14.42
CA GLN A 248 8.82 14.81 -15.51
C GLN A 248 8.07 15.94 -16.21
N LEU A 249 8.66 17.12 -16.24
CA LEU A 249 8.13 18.24 -17.03
C LEU A 249 8.31 17.90 -18.51
N HIS A 250 7.25 18.08 -19.29
CA HIS A 250 7.33 17.82 -20.73
C HIS A 250 8.30 18.80 -21.40
N ASP A 251 9.43 18.27 -21.86
CA ASP A 251 10.16 18.91 -22.94
C ASP A 251 9.55 18.38 -24.26
N SER A 252 8.77 19.23 -24.92
CA SER A 252 8.02 18.89 -26.15
C SER A 252 8.92 18.44 -27.32
N SER A 253 10.23 18.39 -27.14
CA SER A 253 11.21 18.08 -28.21
C SER A 253 11.73 16.63 -28.22
N ARG A 254 11.39 15.75 -27.25
CA ARG A 254 12.10 14.46 -27.05
C ARG A 254 11.33 13.16 -27.29
N PHE A 255 10.04 13.17 -27.61
CA PHE A 255 9.27 11.91 -27.71
C PHE A 255 8.78 11.60 -29.12
N SER A 256 9.58 10.83 -29.87
CA SER A 256 9.19 10.24 -31.15
C SER A 256 9.47 8.72 -31.26
N LYS A 257 9.62 7.94 -30.16
CA LYS A 257 9.73 6.48 -30.26
C LYS A 257 8.94 5.78 -29.15
N PRO A 258 8.10 4.75 -29.47
CA PRO A 258 7.50 3.87 -28.48
C PRO A 258 8.60 3.05 -27.77
N LEU A 259 8.54 2.98 -26.45
CA LEU A 259 9.40 2.12 -25.64
C LEU A 259 8.96 0.65 -25.77
N GLU A 260 9.53 -0.07 -26.73
CA GLU A 260 9.66 -1.52 -26.64
C GLU A 260 10.85 -1.83 -25.70
N SER A 261 10.58 -1.95 -24.41
CA SER A 261 11.62 -2.29 -23.44
C SER A 261 11.64 -3.81 -23.17
N PRO A 262 12.80 -4.48 -23.16
CA PRO A 262 12.97 -5.87 -22.71
C PRO A 262 12.47 -6.12 -21.29
N PHE A 263 12.17 -5.06 -20.60
CA PHE A 263 11.71 -4.97 -19.21
C PHE A 263 10.30 -5.52 -18.97
N LEU A 264 9.37 -5.31 -19.91
CA LEU A 264 8.00 -5.78 -19.83
C LEU A 264 7.88 -7.30 -19.78
N SER A 265 8.80 -8.01 -20.46
CA SER A 265 8.84 -9.47 -20.43
C SER A 265 9.29 -10.03 -19.07
N ARG A 266 10.05 -9.25 -18.30
CA ARG A 266 10.53 -9.63 -16.98
C ARG A 266 9.49 -9.35 -15.88
N TRP A 267 8.73 -8.25 -16.01
CA TRP A 267 7.60 -7.94 -15.12
C TRP A 267 6.51 -9.00 -15.22
N ARG A 268 6.09 -9.38 -16.43
CA ARG A 268 5.07 -10.43 -16.65
C ARG A 268 5.45 -11.80 -16.08
N ARG A 269 6.73 -12.06 -15.81
CA ARG A 269 7.23 -13.29 -15.18
C ARG A 269 7.34 -13.21 -13.66
N LEU A 270 7.19 -12.04 -13.07
CA LEU A 270 7.25 -11.82 -11.62
C LEU A 270 5.85 -11.75 -10.99
N TYR A 271 4.81 -11.61 -11.80
CA TYR A 271 3.39 -11.58 -11.50
C TYR A 271 2.61 -12.57 -12.36
#